data_932bb8db965d9c4857373bd8a07708eb
#
_entry.id   932bb8db965d9c4857373bd8a07708eb
#
_cell.length_a   1.000
_cell.length_b   1.000
_cell.length_c   1.000
_cell.angle_alpha   90.00
_cell.angle_beta   90.00
_cell.angle_gamma   90.00
#
_symmetry.space_group_name_H-M   'P 1'
#
loop_
_entity.id
_entity.type
_entity.pdbx_description
1 polymer ?
#
loop_
_entity_poly.entity_id
_entity_poly.type
_entity_poly.pdbx_seq_one_letter_code
_entity_poly.pdbx_strand_id
1 'polypeptide(L)'
;MKKIAYSLVLLFTAFAVITACSTSKNVSATNDLGRGKVTGTWTVNSITYEGIPENAVQSVFDQGPPSVFQGSTWTLTNSGKGIYALTNGTVQSIFWSLKTIAGSPEFSFKKLNDKEKAKNIESGYTMMVSNADGNNLTLKAPVQYANGNGYIVYNLAKK
;
A
#
# COMPACT_ATOMS: atom_id res chain seq x y z
N MET A 1 -24.59 15.96 -72.80
CA MET A 1 -25.09 16.22 -71.45
C MET A 1 -25.02 15.01 -70.47
N LYS A 2 -24.35 13.89 -70.88
CA LYS A 2 -24.23 12.69 -69.98
C LYS A 2 -22.91 12.52 -69.28
N LYS A 3 -21.95 13.41 -69.54
CA LYS A 3 -20.60 13.32 -68.92
C LYS A 3 -20.40 14.14 -67.65
N ILE A 4 -21.33 15.04 -67.29
CA ILE A 4 -21.24 15.90 -66.13
C ILE A 4 -21.84 15.22 -64.88
N ALA A 5 -22.75 14.27 -65.06
CA ALA A 5 -23.44 13.56 -63.99
C ALA A 5 -22.52 12.59 -63.22
N TYR A 6 -21.51 12.04 -63.89
CA TYR A 6 -20.59 11.08 -63.26
C TYR A 6 -19.50 11.75 -62.41
N SER A 7 -19.21 13.02 -62.70
CA SER A 7 -18.19 13.75 -61.94
C SER A 7 -18.69 14.21 -60.57
N LEU A 8 -20.00 14.34 -60.41
CA LEU A 8 -20.61 14.81 -59.16
C LEU A 8 -20.84 13.67 -58.14
N VAL A 9 -20.94 12.42 -58.63
CA VAL A 9 -21.11 11.23 -57.76
C VAL A 9 -19.79 10.78 -57.13
N LEU A 10 -18.66 11.07 -57.82
CA LEU A 10 -17.35 10.67 -57.31
C LEU A 10 -16.78 11.59 -56.25
N LEU A 11 -17.38 12.76 -56.06
CA LEU A 11 -16.93 13.73 -55.02
C LEU A 11 -17.63 13.53 -53.65
N PHE A 12 -18.68 12.67 -53.63
CA PHE A 12 -19.48 12.48 -52.41
C PHE A 12 -19.07 11.24 -51.57
N THR A 13 -18.14 10.42 -52.05
CA THR A 13 -17.73 9.19 -51.38
C THR A 13 -16.43 9.31 -50.56
N ALA A 14 -15.82 10.50 -50.48
CA ALA A 14 -14.54 10.70 -49.79
C ALA A 14 -14.65 11.33 -48.38
N PHE A 15 -15.85 11.43 -47.80
CA PHE A 15 -16.05 11.88 -46.42
C PHE A 15 -16.55 10.72 -45.55
N ALA A 16 -15.81 9.59 -45.57
CA ALA A 16 -15.90 8.63 -44.51
C ALA A 16 -15.16 9.23 -43.32
N VAL A 17 -15.90 9.97 -42.51
CA VAL A 17 -15.45 10.47 -41.19
C VAL A 17 -15.07 9.26 -40.34
N ILE A 18 -13.79 9.07 -40.16
CA ILE A 18 -13.26 8.21 -39.11
C ILE A 18 -13.61 8.87 -37.78
N THR A 19 -14.83 8.60 -37.29
CA THR A 19 -15.10 8.79 -35.86
C THR A 19 -14.26 7.75 -35.11
N ALA A 20 -12.99 8.07 -34.89
CA ALA A 20 -12.21 7.39 -33.89
C ALA A 20 -12.91 7.66 -32.56
N CYS A 21 -13.78 6.72 -32.15
CA CYS A 21 -14.19 6.60 -30.77
C CYS A 21 -12.92 6.39 -29.95
N SER A 22 -12.29 7.47 -29.53
CA SER A 22 -11.40 7.42 -28.37
C SER A 22 -12.28 7.06 -27.19
N THR A 23 -12.40 5.78 -26.91
CA THR A 23 -12.87 5.31 -25.61
C THR A 23 -11.88 5.83 -24.61
N SER A 24 -12.09 7.05 -24.10
CA SER A 24 -11.50 7.48 -22.86
C SER A 24 -11.97 6.46 -21.84
N LYS A 25 -11.14 5.46 -21.59
CA LYS A 25 -11.20 4.77 -20.32
C LYS A 25 -11.02 5.88 -19.30
N ASN A 26 -12.12 6.34 -18.73
CA ASN A 26 -12.08 6.96 -17.43
C ASN A 26 -11.52 5.89 -16.50
N VAL A 27 -10.20 5.75 -16.49
CA VAL A 27 -9.49 5.20 -15.38
C VAL A 27 -9.74 6.24 -14.31
N SER A 28 -10.80 6.03 -13.53
CA SER A 28 -10.83 6.57 -12.18
C SER A 28 -9.46 6.19 -11.67
N ALA A 29 -8.61 7.20 -11.45
CA ALA A 29 -7.37 6.99 -10.74
C ALA A 29 -7.79 6.54 -9.34
N THR A 30 -8.06 5.25 -9.19
CA THR A 30 -8.01 4.63 -7.90
C THR A 30 -6.60 4.96 -7.44
N ASN A 31 -6.48 5.71 -6.34
CA ASN A 31 -5.21 5.94 -5.67
C ASN A 31 -4.71 4.60 -5.13
N ASP A 32 -4.44 3.67 -6.04
CA ASP A 32 -3.88 2.39 -5.71
C ASP A 32 -2.40 2.64 -5.41
N LEU A 33 -2.08 2.60 -4.12
CA LEU A 33 -0.72 2.78 -3.67
C LEU A 33 0.14 1.66 -4.25
N GLY A 34 0.97 2.01 -5.23
CA GLY A 34 1.86 1.04 -5.87
C GLY A 34 2.85 0.44 -4.87
N ARG A 35 3.00 -0.89 -4.88
CA ARG A 35 3.97 -1.62 -4.01
C ARG A 35 5.37 -1.00 -4.02
N GLY A 36 5.81 -0.45 -5.15
CA GLY A 36 7.13 0.17 -5.29
C GLY A 36 7.40 1.30 -4.30
N LYS A 37 6.35 1.98 -3.82
CA LYS A 37 6.50 3.03 -2.81
C LYS A 37 6.72 2.50 -1.38
N VAL A 38 6.37 1.23 -1.15
CA VAL A 38 6.53 0.56 0.15
C VAL A 38 7.71 -0.41 0.14
N THR A 39 8.12 -0.88 -1.03
CA THR A 39 9.29 -1.76 -1.17
C THR A 39 10.58 -1.01 -0.84
N GLY A 40 11.46 -1.65 -0.09
CA GLY A 40 12.76 -1.09 0.30
C GLY A 40 13.16 -1.44 1.71
N THR A 41 14.22 -0.80 2.18
CA THR A 41 14.67 -0.88 3.57
C THR A 41 14.32 0.41 4.28
N TRP A 42 13.69 0.29 5.42
CA TRP A 42 13.10 1.37 6.20
C TRP A 42 13.61 1.35 7.63
N THR A 43 13.77 2.52 8.21
CA THR A 43 14.00 2.68 9.66
C THR A 43 12.78 3.33 10.28
N VAL A 44 12.27 2.76 11.39
CA VAL A 44 11.21 3.39 12.18
C VAL A 44 11.83 4.54 12.99
N ASN A 45 11.66 5.76 12.51
CA ASN A 45 12.26 6.94 13.16
C ASN A 45 11.53 7.35 14.43
N SER A 46 10.21 7.25 14.42
CA SER A 46 9.40 7.60 15.58
C SER A 46 8.13 6.79 15.65
N ILE A 47 7.63 6.64 16.87
CA ILE A 47 6.32 6.08 17.16
C ILE A 47 5.53 7.13 17.93
N THR A 48 4.31 7.39 17.49
CA THR A 48 3.38 8.31 18.14
C THR A 48 2.03 7.63 18.35
N TYR A 49 1.15 8.25 19.13
CA TYR A 49 -0.12 7.67 19.53
C TYR A 49 -1.25 8.65 19.21
N GLU A 50 -2.32 8.16 18.61
CA GLU A 50 -3.51 8.93 18.29
C GLU A 50 -4.72 8.33 19.02
N GLY A 51 -5.41 9.14 19.82
CA GLY A 51 -6.63 8.72 20.53
C GLY A 51 -6.39 7.76 21.71
N ILE A 52 -5.15 7.44 22.05
CA ILE A 52 -4.76 6.57 23.17
C ILE A 52 -3.53 7.11 23.86
N PRO A 53 -3.38 6.92 25.18
CA PRO A 53 -2.14 7.21 25.88
C PRO A 53 -1.03 6.21 25.51
N GLU A 54 0.23 6.63 25.59
CA GLU A 54 1.40 5.82 25.23
C GLU A 54 1.46 4.48 25.99
N ASN A 55 1.10 4.49 27.27
CA ASN A 55 1.13 3.31 28.12
C ASN A 55 -0.09 2.37 27.98
N ALA A 56 -1.02 2.69 27.09
CA ALA A 56 -2.22 1.87 26.88
C ALA A 56 -1.92 0.51 26.25
N VAL A 57 -0.79 0.39 25.52
CA VAL A 57 -0.45 -0.81 24.77
C VAL A 57 0.86 -1.40 25.27
N GLN A 58 0.77 -2.58 25.87
CA GLN A 58 1.92 -3.30 26.44
C GLN A 58 2.62 -4.21 25.42
N SER A 59 1.93 -4.61 24.36
CA SER A 59 2.51 -5.44 23.31
C SER A 59 1.82 -5.19 21.97
N VAL A 60 2.61 -5.16 20.91
CA VAL A 60 2.15 -5.08 19.52
C VAL A 60 2.73 -6.23 18.72
N PHE A 61 1.93 -6.75 17.79
CA PHE A 61 2.30 -7.82 16.87
C PHE A 61 2.88 -9.06 17.59
N ASP A 62 2.46 -9.33 18.85
CA ASP A 62 2.98 -10.39 19.73
C ASP A 62 4.52 -10.39 19.82
N GLN A 63 5.14 -9.22 19.89
CA GLN A 63 6.60 -9.07 19.96
C GLN A 63 7.06 -8.33 21.22
N GLY A 64 6.30 -7.34 21.66
CA GLY A 64 6.65 -6.52 22.81
C GLY A 64 6.06 -5.12 22.72
N PRO A 65 6.43 -4.22 23.63
CA PRO A 65 5.90 -2.88 23.65
C PRO A 65 6.27 -2.10 22.38
N PRO A 66 5.47 -1.10 21.99
CA PRO A 66 5.74 -0.28 20.79
C PRO A 66 7.16 0.28 20.73
N SER A 67 7.76 0.60 21.88
CA SER A 67 9.12 1.17 21.97
C SER A 67 10.22 0.31 21.35
N VAL A 68 10.09 -1.03 21.34
CA VAL A 68 11.10 -1.90 20.71
C VAL A 68 11.12 -1.80 19.19
N PHE A 69 10.08 -1.22 18.61
CA PHE A 69 9.99 -0.96 17.17
C PHE A 69 10.65 0.37 16.78
N GLN A 70 10.78 1.33 17.69
CA GLN A 70 11.48 2.58 17.40
C GLN A 70 12.98 2.30 17.17
N GLY A 71 13.53 2.79 16.06
CA GLY A 71 14.88 2.48 15.60
C GLY A 71 15.01 1.13 14.89
N SER A 72 13.95 0.33 14.82
CA SER A 72 13.96 -0.95 14.09
C SER A 72 14.15 -0.76 12.59
N THR A 73 14.69 -1.79 11.94
CA THR A 73 14.84 -1.82 10.48
C THR A 73 13.86 -2.80 9.88
N TRP A 74 13.14 -2.38 8.82
CA TRP A 74 12.21 -3.19 8.07
C TRP A 74 12.66 -3.30 6.62
N THR A 75 12.88 -4.50 6.12
CA THR A 75 13.19 -4.75 4.72
C THR A 75 12.00 -5.41 4.05
N LEU A 76 11.42 -4.76 3.05
CA LEU A 76 10.20 -5.18 2.35
C LEU A 76 10.53 -5.40 0.87
N THR A 77 10.42 -6.63 0.39
CA THR A 77 10.71 -6.96 -1.03
C THR A 77 9.44 -6.95 -1.87
N ASN A 78 9.57 -6.71 -3.16
CA ASN A 78 8.42 -6.70 -4.07
C ASN A 78 7.70 -8.05 -4.17
N SER A 79 8.37 -9.15 -3.85
CA SER A 79 7.77 -10.49 -3.81
C SER A 79 6.80 -10.71 -2.64
N GLY A 80 6.69 -9.76 -1.72
CA GLY A 80 5.92 -9.88 -0.49
C GLY A 80 6.70 -10.47 0.70
N LYS A 81 7.92 -10.94 0.49
CA LYS A 81 8.79 -11.31 1.60
C LYS A 81 9.30 -10.06 2.28
N GLY A 82 9.49 -10.15 3.57
CA GLY A 82 10.10 -9.08 4.35
C GLY A 82 10.72 -9.63 5.63
N ILE A 83 11.42 -8.75 6.30
CA ILE A 83 12.04 -9.03 7.59
C ILE A 83 12.05 -7.74 8.39
N TYR A 84 11.80 -7.80 9.68
CA TYR A 84 12.12 -6.70 10.58
C TYR A 84 13.11 -7.14 11.65
N ALA A 85 14.01 -6.24 11.99
CA ALA A 85 14.97 -6.38 13.08
C ALA A 85 14.66 -5.30 14.13
N LEU A 86 14.22 -5.73 15.32
CA LEU A 86 13.84 -4.87 16.43
C LEU A 86 15.07 -4.46 17.26
N THR A 87 14.93 -3.39 18.02
CA THR A 87 16.04 -2.89 18.86
C THR A 87 16.38 -3.79 20.04
N ASN A 88 15.49 -4.69 20.43
CA ASN A 88 15.74 -5.73 21.43
C ASN A 88 16.47 -6.96 20.89
N GLY A 89 16.90 -6.96 19.62
CA GLY A 89 17.61 -8.06 18.96
C GLY A 89 16.69 -9.09 18.28
N THR A 90 15.38 -8.96 18.41
CA THR A 90 14.45 -9.86 17.70
C THR A 90 14.51 -9.62 16.20
N VAL A 91 14.66 -10.69 15.43
CA VAL A 91 14.60 -10.68 13.97
C VAL A 91 13.46 -11.58 13.53
N GLN A 92 12.54 -11.06 12.73
CA GLN A 92 11.35 -11.80 12.31
C GLN A 92 11.12 -11.72 10.80
N SER A 93 11.06 -12.86 10.16
CA SER A 93 10.61 -12.97 8.76
C SER A 93 9.10 -12.78 8.66
N ILE A 94 8.67 -12.04 7.66
CA ILE A 94 7.24 -11.77 7.42
C ILE A 94 6.89 -12.01 5.95
N PHE A 95 5.61 -12.21 5.72
CA PHE A 95 5.01 -12.06 4.39
C PHE A 95 4.03 -10.89 4.45
N TRP A 96 4.14 -9.95 3.50
CA TRP A 96 3.36 -8.73 3.48
C TRP A 96 2.63 -8.51 2.16
N SER A 97 1.55 -7.76 2.22
CA SER A 97 0.78 -7.33 1.06
C SER A 97 0.22 -5.92 1.24
N LEU A 98 -0.06 -5.26 0.13
CA LEU A 98 -0.88 -4.06 0.07
C LEU A 98 -2.22 -4.40 -0.56
N LYS A 99 -3.28 -3.83 -0.02
CA LYS A 99 -4.64 -3.87 -0.57
C LYS A 99 -5.25 -2.48 -0.43
N THR A 100 -6.13 -2.12 -1.34
CA THR A 100 -6.96 -0.91 -1.18
C THR A 100 -8.37 -1.38 -0.83
N ILE A 101 -8.87 -1.01 0.34
CA ILE A 101 -10.21 -1.35 0.83
C ILE A 101 -10.98 -0.05 1.00
N ALA A 102 -12.12 0.07 0.32
CA ALA A 102 -12.94 1.27 0.32
C ALA A 102 -12.15 2.58 0.05
N GLY A 103 -11.16 2.52 -0.85
CA GLY A 103 -10.31 3.67 -1.20
C GLY A 103 -9.16 3.95 -0.25
N SER A 104 -9.03 3.19 0.85
CA SER A 104 -7.95 3.33 1.82
C SER A 104 -6.90 2.24 1.63
N PRO A 105 -5.63 2.57 1.45
CA PRO A 105 -4.57 1.59 1.34
C PRO A 105 -4.26 0.96 2.70
N GLU A 106 -4.16 -0.36 2.71
CA GLU A 106 -3.84 -1.16 3.88
C GLU A 106 -2.58 -1.98 3.64
N PHE A 107 -1.69 -1.96 4.61
CA PHE A 107 -0.52 -2.82 4.71
C PHE A 107 -0.84 -3.97 5.65
N SER A 108 -0.84 -5.18 5.14
CA SER A 108 -1.07 -6.39 5.94
C SER A 108 0.18 -7.26 5.94
N PHE A 109 0.49 -7.86 7.08
CA PHE A 109 1.58 -8.83 7.17
C PHE A 109 1.26 -9.95 8.15
N LYS A 110 1.90 -11.10 7.93
CA LYS A 110 1.96 -12.20 8.90
C LYS A 110 3.40 -12.56 9.20
N LYS A 111 3.65 -13.00 10.41
CA LYS A 111 4.94 -13.59 10.78
C LYS A 111 5.10 -14.95 10.10
N LEU A 112 6.32 -15.26 9.68
CA LEU A 112 6.67 -16.57 9.12
C LEU A 112 7.56 -17.31 10.11
N ASN A 113 7.27 -18.61 10.30
CA ASN A 113 8.14 -19.53 11.01
C ASN A 113 9.24 -20.06 10.07
N ASP A 114 10.33 -20.59 10.62
CA ASP A 114 11.55 -20.95 9.88
C ASP A 114 11.38 -21.83 8.64
N LYS A 115 10.30 -22.56 8.52
CA LYS A 115 10.01 -23.42 7.36
C LYS A 115 8.72 -23.05 6.64
N GLU A 116 8.07 -21.97 7.05
CA GLU A 116 6.80 -21.56 6.48
C GLU A 116 6.99 -20.90 5.12
N LYS A 117 6.25 -21.39 4.12
CA LYS A 117 6.23 -20.77 2.81
C LYS A 117 5.38 -19.49 2.83
N ALA A 118 5.90 -18.44 2.27
CA ALA A 118 5.16 -17.20 2.05
C ALA A 118 3.94 -17.49 1.14
N LYS A 119 2.74 -17.36 1.68
CA LYS A 119 1.46 -17.52 1.00
C LYS A 119 0.53 -16.37 1.39
N ASN A 120 -0.70 -16.41 0.92
CA ASN A 120 -1.74 -15.43 1.26
C ASN A 120 -1.80 -15.13 2.76
N ILE A 121 -2.11 -13.89 3.09
CA ILE A 121 -2.35 -13.46 4.47
C ILE A 121 -3.82 -13.77 4.78
N GLU A 122 -4.04 -14.89 5.47
CA GLU A 122 -5.36 -15.30 5.97
C GLU A 122 -5.55 -14.85 7.42
N SER A 123 -4.45 -14.80 8.16
CA SER A 123 -4.39 -14.30 9.53
C SER A 123 -3.10 -13.48 9.69
N GLY A 124 -3.16 -12.39 10.43
CA GLY A 124 -2.00 -11.52 10.61
C GLY A 124 -2.41 -10.16 11.13
N TYR A 125 -1.58 -9.18 10.86
CA TYR A 125 -1.75 -7.80 11.33
C TYR A 125 -2.03 -6.90 10.15
N THR A 126 -2.91 -5.92 10.34
CA THR A 126 -3.26 -4.93 9.32
C THR A 126 -3.04 -3.54 9.89
N MET A 127 -2.42 -2.68 9.09
CA MET A 127 -2.19 -1.27 9.37
C MET A 127 -2.70 -0.43 8.20
N MET A 128 -3.27 0.72 8.50
CA MET A 128 -3.59 1.71 7.48
C MET A 128 -2.31 2.38 7.00
N VAL A 129 -2.21 2.62 5.69
CA VAL A 129 -1.12 3.43 5.13
C VAL A 129 -1.64 4.87 5.01
N SER A 130 -1.14 5.77 5.85
CA SER A 130 -1.53 7.19 5.81
C SER A 130 -0.61 8.05 4.95
N ASN A 131 0.63 7.60 4.73
CA ASN A 131 1.56 8.19 3.77
C ASN A 131 2.49 7.13 3.18
N ALA A 132 2.79 7.23 1.90
CA ALA A 132 3.86 6.46 1.24
C ALA A 132 4.29 7.22 -0.04
N ASP A 133 5.30 8.03 0.07
CA ASP A 133 5.85 8.83 -1.04
C ASP A 133 7.06 8.17 -1.73
N GLY A 134 7.58 7.10 -1.15
CA GLY A 134 8.77 6.37 -1.59
C GLY A 134 10.02 6.66 -0.76
N ASN A 135 10.04 7.73 0.02
CA ASN A 135 11.08 8.08 0.98
C ASN A 135 10.59 8.03 2.42
N ASN A 136 9.31 8.29 2.62
CA ASN A 136 8.63 8.24 3.90
C ASN A 136 7.43 7.30 3.81
N LEU A 137 7.22 6.52 4.87
CA LEU A 137 6.12 5.60 5.01
C LEU A 137 5.52 5.77 6.41
N THR A 138 4.22 6.07 6.49
CA THR A 138 3.50 6.16 7.76
C THR A 138 2.44 5.08 7.83
N LEU A 139 2.57 4.20 8.81
CA LEU A 139 1.66 3.09 9.07
C LEU A 139 0.94 3.31 10.40
N LYS A 140 -0.38 3.13 10.42
CA LYS A 140 -1.23 3.26 11.60
C LYS A 140 -1.80 1.91 11.99
N ALA A 141 -1.35 1.36 13.11
CA ALA A 141 -1.91 0.13 13.69
C ALA A 141 -3.12 0.49 14.55
N PRO A 142 -4.34 -0.04 14.23
CA PRO A 142 -5.52 0.24 15.02
C PRO A 142 -5.45 -0.45 16.38
N VAL A 143 -5.90 0.25 17.40
CA VAL A 143 -6.02 -0.24 18.78
C VAL A 143 -7.41 0.08 19.30
N GLN A 144 -8.09 -0.92 19.84
CA GLN A 144 -9.33 -0.67 20.60
C GLN A 144 -8.96 -0.20 22.00
N TYR A 145 -9.45 0.97 22.39
CA TYR A 145 -9.21 1.54 23.70
C TYR A 145 -10.46 2.20 24.27
N ALA A 146 -10.85 1.80 25.44
CA ALA A 146 -12.10 2.23 26.09
C ALA A 146 -13.31 2.08 25.13
N ASN A 147 -14.03 3.16 24.87
CA ASN A 147 -15.20 3.16 23.98
C ASN A 147 -14.91 3.68 22.56
N GLY A 148 -13.63 3.71 22.16
CA GLY A 148 -13.21 4.27 20.87
C GLY A 148 -12.05 3.52 20.24
N ASN A 149 -11.65 3.97 19.07
CA ASN A 149 -10.50 3.49 18.35
C ASN A 149 -9.36 4.49 18.48
N GLY A 150 -8.16 3.99 18.69
CA GLY A 150 -6.94 4.76 18.61
C GLY A 150 -5.94 4.10 17.68
N TYR A 151 -4.78 4.72 17.53
CA TYR A 151 -3.75 4.20 16.63
C TYR A 151 -2.36 4.35 17.26
N ILE A 152 -1.54 3.34 17.02
CA ILE A 152 -0.09 3.48 17.13
C ILE A 152 0.41 3.83 15.74
N VAL A 153 1.11 4.95 15.61
CA VAL A 153 1.58 5.50 14.35
C VAL A 153 3.08 5.28 14.23
N TYR A 154 3.48 4.52 13.24
CA TYR A 154 4.87 4.25 12.90
C TYR A 154 5.29 5.16 11.76
N ASN A 155 6.27 6.02 12.00
CA ASN A 155 6.86 6.89 10.99
C ASN A 155 8.20 6.31 10.55
N LEU A 156 8.27 5.86 9.33
CA LEU A 156 9.44 5.22 8.75
C LEU A 156 10.07 6.11 7.68
N ALA A 157 11.39 6.14 7.65
CA ALA A 157 12.15 6.74 6.56
C ALA A 157 12.94 5.67 5.82
N LYS A 158 13.07 5.86 4.51
CA LYS A 158 13.86 4.97 3.66
C LYS A 158 15.34 5.08 4.01
N LYS A 159 16.01 3.95 4.04
CA LYS A 159 17.43 3.83 4.36
C LYS A 159 18.29 3.91 3.09
#